data_bf5f2284483ab6aca3739247bd5f9c1a
#
_entry.id   bf5f2284483ab6aca3739247bd5f9c1a
#
_cell.length_a   1.000
_cell.length_b   1.000
_cell.length_c   1.000
_cell.angle_alpha   90.00
_cell.angle_beta   90.00
_cell.angle_gamma   90.00
#
_symmetry.space_group_name_H-M   'P 1'
#
loop_
_entity.id
_entity.type
_entity.pdbx_description
1 polymer ?
#
loop_
_entity_poly.entity_id
_entity_poly.type
_entity_poly.pdbx_seq_one_letter_code
_entity_poly.pdbx_strand_id
1 'polypeptide(L)'
;MVRPAIEGGGMEDEEIRATIIPVTPFQQNCSLLWCASTNKGAIVDPGGDLDHVLGAVDEHGVALEKILVTHAHIDHAGAVAELAERLGLPIEGPHTEDTFWIERLEEQGAEFGISGARTFAPDRWLEDGDTVTIGGQELRVLHCPGHTPGHVVFFHDGARLAVVGDVLFQGSIGRSDFLRGDHATLISSIRDKLWPLGDDVTFIPGHGPPSTFGEERRSNPFVGDTLFA
;
A
#
# COMPACT_ATOMS: atom_id res chain seq x y z
N MET A 1 12.26 14.48 1.43
CA MET A 1 13.47 14.02 0.68
C MET A 1 13.06 12.73 0.00
N VAL A 2 12.84 12.76 -1.32
CA VAL A 2 12.45 11.58 -2.12
C VAL A 2 13.56 10.54 -1.97
N ARG A 3 13.21 9.30 -1.56
CA ARG A 3 14.18 8.21 -1.48
C ARG A 3 14.46 7.67 -2.88
N PRO A 4 15.66 7.13 -3.18
CA PRO A 4 15.97 6.60 -4.49
C PRO A 4 15.01 5.46 -4.87
N ALA A 5 14.75 5.33 -6.19
CA ALA A 5 13.93 4.26 -6.74
C ALA A 5 14.51 2.89 -6.36
N ILE A 6 13.64 1.95 -5.99
CA ILE A 6 14.00 0.54 -5.78
C ILE A 6 13.92 -0.13 -7.15
N GLU A 7 15.05 -0.58 -7.67
CA GLU A 7 15.13 -1.32 -8.94
C GLU A 7 14.97 -2.82 -8.66
N GLY A 8 13.91 -3.43 -9.21
CA GLY A 8 13.73 -4.88 -9.19
C GLY A 8 14.50 -5.51 -10.37
N GLY A 9 15.06 -6.70 -10.20
CA GLY A 9 15.94 -7.34 -11.19
C GLY A 9 15.18 -8.12 -12.27
N GLY A 10 14.62 -7.44 -13.29
CA GLY A 10 14.03 -8.01 -14.50
C GLY A 10 14.67 -7.49 -15.78
N MET A 11 14.28 -7.98 -16.97
CA MET A 11 14.75 -7.40 -18.24
C MET A 11 14.36 -5.92 -18.27
N GLU A 12 15.30 -5.02 -18.56
CA GLU A 12 15.22 -3.56 -18.35
C GLU A 12 13.98 -2.86 -18.92
N ASP A 13 13.27 -3.47 -19.86
CA ASP A 13 12.11 -2.89 -20.56
C ASP A 13 10.74 -3.31 -19.99
N GLU A 14 10.67 -4.29 -19.05
CA GLU A 14 9.41 -4.80 -18.47
C GLU A 14 9.35 -4.61 -16.94
N GLU A 15 10.16 -3.76 -16.39
CA GLU A 15 10.32 -3.59 -14.95
C GLU A 15 9.26 -2.65 -14.36
N ILE A 16 8.68 -3.06 -13.22
CA ILE A 16 7.94 -2.13 -12.36
C ILE A 16 8.93 -1.36 -11.49
N ARG A 17 8.77 -0.05 -11.40
CA ARG A 17 9.54 0.85 -10.55
C ARG A 17 8.68 1.40 -9.43
N ALA A 18 9.32 1.77 -8.33
CA ALA A 18 8.66 2.32 -7.17
C ALA A 18 9.44 3.49 -6.58
N THR A 19 8.74 4.52 -6.16
CA THR A 19 9.28 5.60 -5.32
C THR A 19 8.38 5.80 -4.11
N ILE A 20 8.99 5.97 -2.94
CA ILE A 20 8.30 6.22 -1.67
C ILE A 20 8.26 7.72 -1.42
N ILE A 21 7.08 8.24 -1.18
CA ILE A 21 6.82 9.66 -0.94
C ILE A 21 6.19 9.78 0.45
N PRO A 22 6.98 10.10 1.50
CA PRO A 22 6.43 10.27 2.83
C PRO A 22 5.46 11.45 2.87
N VAL A 23 4.24 11.20 3.34
CA VAL A 23 3.17 12.20 3.43
C VAL A 23 2.56 12.23 4.82
N THR A 24 1.81 13.26 5.11
CA THR A 24 1.13 13.51 6.37
C THR A 24 2.07 13.68 7.57
N PRO A 25 1.62 14.22 8.72
CA PRO A 25 2.40 14.25 9.95
C PRO A 25 2.82 12.85 10.45
N PHE A 26 2.13 11.79 10.00
CA PHE A 26 2.43 10.40 10.33
C PHE A 26 3.60 9.82 9.55
N GLN A 27 4.13 10.55 8.53
CA GLN A 27 5.20 10.06 7.63
C GLN A 27 4.83 8.73 6.98
N GLN A 28 3.55 8.63 6.55
CA GLN A 28 3.05 7.48 5.81
C GLN A 28 3.72 7.41 4.44
N ASN A 29 4.04 6.22 4.00
CA ASN A 29 4.72 5.94 2.73
C ASN A 29 3.71 5.85 1.57
N CYS A 30 3.19 6.99 1.09
CA CYS A 30 2.54 7.00 -0.21
C CYS A 30 3.52 6.50 -1.26
N SER A 31 3.09 5.63 -2.18
CA SER A 31 3.98 5.04 -3.17
C SER A 31 3.53 5.37 -4.59
N LEU A 32 4.47 5.82 -5.42
CA LEU A 32 4.30 5.89 -6.86
C LEU A 32 4.88 4.61 -7.47
N LEU A 33 4.04 3.80 -8.12
CA LEU A 33 4.43 2.62 -8.89
C LEU A 33 4.26 2.90 -10.37
N TRP A 34 5.21 2.49 -11.22
CA TRP A 34 5.05 2.65 -12.67
C TRP A 34 5.79 1.58 -13.47
N CYS A 35 5.28 1.29 -14.65
CA CYS A 35 5.93 0.44 -15.65
C CYS A 35 7.01 1.24 -16.39
N ALA A 36 8.25 0.77 -16.37
CA ALA A 36 9.39 1.46 -16.96
C ALA A 36 9.26 1.62 -18.48
N SER A 37 8.66 0.64 -19.18
CA SER A 37 8.53 0.68 -20.64
C SER A 37 7.45 1.62 -21.16
N THR A 38 6.39 1.87 -20.35
CA THR A 38 5.24 2.68 -20.78
C THR A 38 5.15 4.03 -20.08
N ASN A 39 5.89 4.22 -18.97
CA ASN A 39 5.77 5.32 -18.02
C ASN A 39 4.34 5.53 -17.48
N LYS A 40 3.51 4.50 -17.52
CA LYS A 40 2.18 4.51 -16.92
C LYS A 40 2.27 4.00 -15.48
N GLY A 41 1.57 4.67 -14.57
CA GLY A 41 1.70 4.41 -13.15
C GLY A 41 0.41 4.55 -12.35
N ALA A 42 0.54 4.23 -11.06
CA ALA A 42 -0.50 4.41 -10.06
C ALA A 42 0.08 5.02 -8.78
N ILE A 43 -0.72 5.82 -8.10
CA ILE A 43 -0.46 6.21 -6.72
C ILE A 43 -1.11 5.19 -5.79
N VAL A 44 -0.35 4.72 -4.81
CA VAL A 44 -0.84 3.84 -3.74
C VAL A 44 -0.89 4.63 -2.45
N ASP A 45 -2.04 4.61 -1.80
CA ASP A 45 -2.30 5.25 -0.50
C ASP A 45 -1.95 6.75 -0.44
N PRO A 46 -2.60 7.62 -1.21
CA PRO A 46 -2.41 9.06 -1.10
C PRO A 46 -3.11 9.61 0.15
N GLY A 47 -2.42 9.54 1.29
CA GLY A 47 -2.96 9.99 2.57
C GLY A 47 -3.05 11.50 2.74
N GLY A 48 -2.22 12.27 2.01
CA GLY A 48 -2.17 13.74 2.09
C GLY A 48 -1.10 14.33 1.19
N ASP A 49 -0.78 15.61 1.40
CA ASP A 49 0.34 16.32 0.76
C ASP A 49 0.40 16.19 -0.77
N LEU A 50 -0.77 16.28 -1.45
CA LEU A 50 -0.91 15.99 -2.89
C LEU A 50 0.05 16.78 -3.78
N ASP A 51 0.40 18.02 -3.43
CA ASP A 51 1.35 18.78 -4.24
C ASP A 51 2.76 18.17 -4.19
N HIS A 52 3.14 17.56 -3.06
CA HIS A 52 4.38 16.79 -2.95
C HIS A 52 4.30 15.48 -3.76
N VAL A 53 3.19 14.78 -3.67
CA VAL A 53 2.94 13.53 -4.44
C VAL A 53 2.99 13.83 -5.94
N LEU A 54 2.29 14.87 -6.41
CA LEU A 54 2.26 15.23 -7.83
C LEU A 54 3.61 15.76 -8.32
N GLY A 55 4.38 16.45 -7.47
CA GLY A 55 5.75 16.84 -7.78
C GLY A 55 6.65 15.63 -8.08
N ALA A 56 6.52 14.54 -7.32
CA ALA A 56 7.25 13.30 -7.61
C ALA A 56 6.77 12.62 -8.91
N VAL A 57 5.46 12.63 -9.19
CA VAL A 57 4.90 12.15 -10.46
C VAL A 57 5.50 12.89 -11.65
N ASP A 58 5.58 14.21 -11.57
CA ASP A 58 6.16 15.05 -12.62
C ASP A 58 7.68 14.81 -12.76
N GLU A 59 8.41 14.67 -11.66
CA GLU A 59 9.85 14.39 -11.65
C GLU A 59 10.20 13.09 -12.37
N HIS A 60 9.38 12.05 -12.18
CA HIS A 60 9.57 10.76 -12.85
C HIS A 60 8.91 10.67 -14.23
N GLY A 61 8.15 11.69 -14.65
CA GLY A 61 7.46 11.71 -15.94
C GLY A 61 6.39 10.62 -16.10
N VAL A 62 5.73 10.26 -15.01
CA VAL A 62 4.75 9.17 -14.97
C VAL A 62 3.37 9.66 -15.38
N ALA A 63 2.71 8.93 -16.28
CA ALA A 63 1.31 9.13 -16.61
C ALA A 63 0.43 8.27 -15.70
N LEU A 64 -0.28 8.89 -14.75
CA LEU A 64 -1.13 8.16 -13.81
C LEU A 64 -2.35 7.56 -14.50
N GLU A 65 -2.66 6.29 -14.23
CA GLU A 65 -3.83 5.58 -14.73
C GLU A 65 -4.90 5.35 -13.66
N LYS A 66 -4.50 5.29 -12.40
CA LYS A 66 -5.40 4.97 -11.27
C LYS A 66 -4.79 5.30 -9.91
N ILE A 67 -5.64 5.19 -8.89
CA ILE A 67 -5.29 5.20 -7.47
C ILE A 67 -5.54 3.80 -6.93
N LEU A 68 -4.59 3.26 -6.17
CA LEU A 68 -4.71 2.02 -5.43
C LEU A 68 -4.79 2.32 -3.94
N VAL A 69 -5.63 1.60 -3.22
CA VAL A 69 -5.80 1.78 -1.77
C VAL A 69 -5.61 0.44 -1.07
N THR A 70 -4.66 0.38 -0.13
CA THR A 70 -4.42 -0.84 0.67
C THR A 70 -5.49 -0.99 1.75
N HIS A 71 -5.80 0.08 2.47
CA HIS A 71 -6.83 0.14 3.51
C HIS A 71 -7.27 1.59 3.77
N ALA A 72 -8.34 1.79 4.53
CA ALA A 72 -8.98 3.09 4.60
C ALA A 72 -8.75 3.88 5.91
N HIS A 73 -7.57 3.75 6.53
CA HIS A 73 -7.19 4.71 7.56
C HIS A 73 -6.85 6.06 6.95
N ILE A 74 -7.01 7.11 7.74
CA ILE A 74 -6.95 8.51 7.29
C ILE A 74 -5.61 8.88 6.64
N ASP A 75 -4.51 8.40 7.16
CA ASP A 75 -3.17 8.68 6.66
C ASP A 75 -2.81 7.91 5.38
N HIS A 76 -3.63 6.92 4.98
CA HIS A 76 -3.56 6.20 3.71
C HIS A 76 -4.60 6.69 2.69
N ALA A 77 -5.80 7.02 3.16
CA ALA A 77 -6.94 7.31 2.29
C ALA A 77 -7.40 8.78 2.32
N GLY A 78 -6.77 9.63 3.12
CA GLY A 78 -7.26 11.00 3.39
C GLY A 78 -7.35 11.90 2.16
N ALA A 79 -6.50 11.72 1.16
CA ALA A 79 -6.50 12.52 -0.07
C ALA A 79 -6.97 11.77 -1.31
N VAL A 80 -7.46 10.52 -1.18
CA VAL A 80 -7.94 9.70 -2.31
C VAL A 80 -9.04 10.42 -3.09
N ALA A 81 -10.08 10.92 -2.41
CA ALA A 81 -11.19 11.61 -3.05
C ALA A 81 -10.74 12.85 -3.82
N GLU A 82 -9.86 13.67 -3.22
CA GLU A 82 -9.33 14.88 -3.85
C GLU A 82 -8.48 14.56 -5.07
N LEU A 83 -7.58 13.57 -4.98
CA LEU A 83 -6.73 13.16 -6.10
C LEU A 83 -7.55 12.58 -7.25
N ALA A 84 -8.55 11.74 -6.95
CA ALA A 84 -9.43 11.16 -7.95
C ALA A 84 -10.21 12.24 -8.72
N GLU A 85 -10.81 13.22 -8.02
CA GLU A 85 -11.51 14.33 -8.64
C GLU A 85 -10.60 15.25 -9.46
N ARG A 86 -9.42 15.59 -8.91
CA ARG A 86 -8.45 16.51 -9.54
C ARG A 86 -7.93 15.98 -10.87
N LEU A 87 -7.76 14.66 -11.00
CA LEU A 87 -7.15 14.05 -12.18
C LEU A 87 -8.11 13.16 -13.00
N GLY A 88 -9.33 12.92 -12.51
CA GLY A 88 -10.28 12.02 -13.17
C GLY A 88 -9.82 10.56 -13.14
N LEU A 89 -9.14 10.12 -12.08
CA LEU A 89 -8.58 8.79 -11.95
C LEU A 89 -9.55 7.81 -11.26
N PRO A 90 -9.65 6.57 -11.75
CA PRO A 90 -10.40 5.54 -11.06
C PRO A 90 -9.67 5.10 -9.76
N ILE A 91 -10.46 4.66 -8.78
CA ILE A 91 -10.01 4.16 -7.49
C ILE A 91 -10.23 2.64 -7.45
N GLU A 92 -9.17 1.86 -7.23
CA GLU A 92 -9.25 0.41 -7.00
C GLU A 92 -8.78 0.06 -5.58
N GLY A 93 -9.60 -0.69 -4.86
CA GLY A 93 -9.37 -1.03 -3.45
C GLY A 93 -9.92 0.01 -2.45
N PRO A 94 -9.88 -0.35 -1.17
CA PRO A 94 -9.48 -1.63 -0.58
C PRO A 94 -10.51 -2.76 -0.80
N HIS A 95 -10.51 -3.78 0.05
CA HIS A 95 -11.60 -4.75 0.11
C HIS A 95 -12.85 -4.12 0.76
N THR A 96 -14.04 -4.60 0.40
CA THR A 96 -15.33 -4.02 0.83
C THR A 96 -15.53 -3.99 2.35
N GLU A 97 -14.84 -4.84 3.10
CA GLU A 97 -14.88 -4.84 4.57
C GLU A 97 -14.35 -3.53 5.19
N ASP A 98 -13.64 -2.68 4.45
CA ASP A 98 -13.19 -1.36 4.91
C ASP A 98 -14.18 -0.22 4.60
N THR A 99 -15.36 -0.50 4.05
CA THR A 99 -16.38 0.52 3.77
C THR A 99 -16.64 1.42 4.98
N PHE A 100 -16.74 0.85 6.18
CA PHE A 100 -17.00 1.62 7.41
C PHE A 100 -15.86 2.58 7.79
N TRP A 101 -14.61 2.31 7.39
CA TRP A 101 -13.49 3.23 7.56
C TRP A 101 -13.57 4.38 6.55
N ILE A 102 -13.93 4.09 5.28
CA ILE A 102 -14.15 5.13 4.26
C ILE A 102 -15.27 6.08 4.69
N GLU A 103 -16.37 5.55 5.22
CA GLU A 103 -17.51 6.34 5.72
C GLU A 103 -17.13 7.28 6.88
N ARG A 104 -16.03 7.00 7.58
CA ARG A 104 -15.52 7.77 8.71
C ARG A 104 -14.31 8.65 8.40
N LEU A 105 -13.89 8.79 7.14
CA LEU A 105 -12.71 9.56 6.78
C LEU A 105 -12.80 11.04 7.22
N GLU A 106 -13.97 11.65 7.13
CA GLU A 106 -14.18 13.03 7.60
C GLU A 106 -14.02 13.15 9.13
N GLU A 107 -14.56 12.18 9.87
CA GLU A 107 -14.42 12.10 11.33
C GLU A 107 -12.94 11.90 11.71
N GLN A 108 -12.26 10.95 11.09
CA GLN A 108 -10.83 10.69 11.29
C GLN A 108 -10.00 11.94 10.93
N GLY A 109 -10.31 12.61 9.81
CA GLY A 109 -9.63 13.84 9.40
C GLY A 109 -9.73 14.94 10.45
N ALA A 110 -10.92 15.12 11.03
CA ALA A 110 -11.13 16.09 12.10
C ALA A 110 -10.38 15.72 13.39
N GLU A 111 -10.33 14.43 13.74
CA GLU A 111 -9.64 13.91 14.92
C GLU A 111 -8.10 14.09 14.82
N PHE A 112 -7.53 13.81 13.66
CA PHE A 112 -6.07 13.81 13.44
C PHE A 112 -5.54 15.07 12.75
N GLY A 113 -6.40 16.04 12.47
CA GLY A 113 -5.97 17.32 11.88
C GLY A 113 -5.59 17.23 10.40
N ILE A 114 -6.06 16.20 9.69
CA ILE A 114 -5.92 16.06 8.23
C ILE A 114 -7.13 16.70 7.57
N SER A 115 -6.93 17.89 7.00
CA SER A 115 -8.00 18.65 6.34
C SER A 115 -8.29 18.13 4.94
N GLY A 116 -9.56 18.26 4.51
CA GLY A 116 -9.96 17.92 3.15
C GLY A 116 -10.29 16.44 2.93
N ALA A 117 -10.11 15.60 3.96
CA ALA A 117 -10.51 14.19 3.87
C ALA A 117 -12.02 14.07 3.68
N ARG A 118 -12.41 13.25 2.71
CA ARG A 118 -13.81 13.01 2.34
C ARG A 118 -14.02 11.52 2.02
N THR A 119 -15.25 11.08 2.20
CA THR A 119 -15.67 9.76 1.73
C THR A 119 -15.51 9.65 0.22
N PHE A 120 -15.26 8.44 -0.25
CA PHE A 120 -15.25 8.09 -1.67
C PHE A 120 -15.91 6.73 -1.88
N ALA A 121 -16.26 6.43 -3.11
CA ALA A 121 -16.67 5.09 -3.51
C ALA A 121 -15.59 4.55 -4.47
N PRO A 122 -14.94 3.43 -4.17
CA PRO A 122 -14.06 2.79 -5.14
C PRO A 122 -14.81 2.41 -6.42
N ASP A 123 -14.17 2.61 -7.57
CA ASP A 123 -14.67 2.11 -8.85
C ASP A 123 -14.60 0.57 -8.91
N ARG A 124 -13.66 0.00 -8.13
CA ARG A 124 -13.52 -1.44 -7.98
C ARG A 124 -13.07 -1.78 -6.55
N TRP A 125 -13.88 -2.57 -5.85
CA TRP A 125 -13.46 -3.27 -4.64
C TRP A 125 -12.55 -4.44 -5.02
N LEU A 126 -11.58 -4.76 -4.16
CA LEU A 126 -10.60 -5.80 -4.43
C LEU A 126 -10.80 -7.01 -3.52
N GLU A 127 -10.75 -8.20 -4.14
CA GLU A 127 -10.87 -9.49 -3.48
C GLU A 127 -9.53 -10.25 -3.48
N ASP A 128 -9.41 -11.26 -2.62
CA ASP A 128 -8.23 -12.13 -2.58
C ASP A 128 -8.04 -12.86 -3.92
N GLY A 129 -6.85 -12.77 -4.49
CA GLY A 129 -6.52 -13.38 -5.78
C GLY A 129 -6.86 -12.52 -7.01
N ASP A 130 -7.44 -11.35 -6.82
CA ASP A 130 -7.59 -10.38 -7.91
C ASP A 130 -6.24 -9.96 -8.49
N THR A 131 -6.28 -9.38 -9.68
CA THR A 131 -5.15 -8.72 -10.32
C THR A 131 -5.49 -7.27 -10.62
N VAL A 132 -4.58 -6.34 -10.32
CA VAL A 132 -4.60 -4.97 -10.80
C VAL A 132 -3.46 -4.75 -11.80
N THR A 133 -3.63 -3.88 -12.78
CA THR A 133 -2.62 -3.64 -13.82
C THR A 133 -2.14 -2.20 -13.79
N ILE A 134 -0.84 -2.00 -14.01
CA ILE A 134 -0.18 -0.69 -14.13
C ILE A 134 0.69 -0.72 -15.38
N GLY A 135 0.32 0.01 -16.43
CA GLY A 135 1.11 0.08 -17.65
C GLY A 135 1.39 -1.26 -18.34
N GLY A 136 0.55 -2.29 -18.08
CA GLY A 136 0.74 -3.66 -18.56
C GLY A 136 1.43 -4.59 -17.56
N GLN A 137 1.95 -4.09 -16.45
CA GLN A 137 2.45 -4.91 -15.34
C GLN A 137 1.29 -5.38 -14.46
N GLU A 138 1.32 -6.65 -14.05
CA GLU A 138 0.29 -7.26 -13.21
C GLU A 138 0.74 -7.36 -11.75
N LEU A 139 -0.10 -6.85 -10.84
CA LEU A 139 0.09 -7.04 -9.40
C LEU A 139 -1.04 -7.92 -8.88
N ARG A 140 -0.68 -9.00 -8.20
CA ARG A 140 -1.63 -9.83 -7.47
C ARG A 140 -2.11 -9.11 -6.22
N VAL A 141 -3.38 -9.25 -5.93
CA VAL A 141 -4.02 -8.75 -4.71
C VAL A 141 -4.11 -9.87 -3.69
N LEU A 142 -3.64 -9.61 -2.47
CA LEU A 142 -3.83 -10.51 -1.34
C LEU A 142 -4.66 -9.79 -0.29
N HIS A 143 -5.81 -10.33 0.08
CA HIS A 143 -6.59 -9.82 1.20
C HIS A 143 -5.93 -10.24 2.51
N CYS A 144 -5.39 -9.30 3.25
CA CYS A 144 -4.59 -9.51 4.46
C CYS A 144 -5.22 -8.76 5.67
N PRO A 145 -6.39 -9.24 6.15
CA PRO A 145 -7.06 -8.60 7.28
C PRO A 145 -6.30 -8.71 8.60
N GLY A 146 -6.68 -7.87 9.55
CA GLY A 146 -6.18 -7.90 10.94
C GLY A 146 -5.78 -6.54 11.47
N HIS A 147 -5.10 -5.70 10.69
CA HIS A 147 -4.94 -4.27 10.97
C HIS A 147 -6.27 -3.54 10.73
N THR A 148 -6.81 -3.65 9.53
CA THR A 148 -8.22 -3.43 9.23
C THR A 148 -8.82 -4.70 8.62
N PRO A 149 -10.15 -4.88 8.62
CA PRO A 149 -10.75 -6.07 8.05
C PRO A 149 -10.67 -6.11 6.51
N GLY A 150 -10.56 -4.95 5.85
CA GLY A 150 -10.52 -4.85 4.41
C GLY A 150 -9.12 -4.62 3.83
N HIS A 151 -8.07 -4.80 4.62
CA HIS A 151 -6.70 -4.54 4.16
C HIS A 151 -6.28 -5.47 3.01
N VAL A 152 -5.72 -4.89 1.93
CA VAL A 152 -5.14 -5.63 0.79
C VAL A 152 -3.66 -5.30 0.61
N VAL A 153 -2.93 -6.24 0.04
CA VAL A 153 -1.50 -6.13 -0.33
C VAL A 153 -1.40 -6.27 -1.84
N PHE A 154 -0.54 -5.48 -2.47
CA PHE A 154 -0.22 -5.56 -3.89
C PHE A 154 1.14 -6.21 -4.07
N PHE A 155 1.21 -7.30 -4.83
CA PHE A 155 2.44 -8.06 -5.05
C PHE A 155 2.76 -8.23 -6.54
N HIS A 156 3.95 -7.81 -6.96
CA HIS A 156 4.47 -8.00 -8.30
C HIS A 156 5.46 -9.16 -8.32
N ASP A 157 5.08 -10.26 -8.99
CA ASP A 157 5.88 -11.49 -9.01
C ASP A 157 7.25 -11.30 -9.66
N GLY A 158 7.33 -10.66 -10.81
CA GLY A 158 8.57 -10.49 -11.58
C GLY A 158 9.63 -9.67 -10.84
N ALA A 159 9.23 -8.56 -10.21
CA ALA A 159 10.13 -7.69 -9.45
C ALA A 159 10.35 -8.16 -8.00
N ARG A 160 9.65 -9.19 -7.55
CA ARG A 160 9.68 -9.64 -6.15
C ARG A 160 9.42 -8.49 -5.16
N LEU A 161 8.44 -7.64 -5.50
CA LEU A 161 8.08 -6.43 -4.76
C LEU A 161 6.65 -6.50 -4.25
N ALA A 162 6.46 -6.20 -2.97
CA ALA A 162 5.13 -6.08 -2.36
C ALA A 162 4.92 -4.67 -1.78
N VAL A 163 3.72 -4.10 -1.93
CA VAL A 163 3.26 -2.95 -1.14
C VAL A 163 2.30 -3.49 -0.11
N VAL A 164 2.72 -3.49 1.15
CA VAL A 164 2.04 -4.24 2.21
C VAL A 164 1.20 -3.35 3.14
N GLY A 165 1.19 -2.02 2.91
CA GLY A 165 0.51 -1.10 3.81
C GLY A 165 0.90 -1.36 5.27
N ASP A 166 -0.09 -1.44 6.14
CA ASP A 166 0.10 -1.60 7.59
C ASP A 166 -0.03 -3.06 8.07
N VAL A 167 0.27 -4.03 7.20
CA VAL A 167 0.32 -5.45 7.61
C VAL A 167 1.65 -5.78 8.30
N LEU A 168 2.78 -5.38 7.71
CA LEU A 168 4.12 -5.75 8.15
C LEU A 168 5.07 -4.56 8.05
N PHE A 169 5.90 -4.38 9.07
CA PHE A 169 6.95 -3.36 9.13
C PHE A 169 8.31 -3.99 9.43
N GLN A 170 9.38 -3.25 9.16
CA GLN A 170 10.70 -3.66 9.62
C GLN A 170 10.73 -3.79 11.16
N GLY A 171 10.89 -5.00 11.66
CA GLY A 171 10.95 -5.30 13.10
C GLY A 171 9.61 -5.11 13.84
N SER A 172 8.49 -4.96 13.14
CA SER A 172 7.17 -4.78 13.75
C SER A 172 6.05 -5.30 12.84
N ILE A 173 4.81 -5.19 13.32
CA ILE A 173 3.59 -5.46 12.55
C ILE A 173 2.59 -4.33 12.79
N GLY A 174 1.55 -4.25 11.99
CA GLY A 174 0.46 -3.31 12.16
C GLY A 174 -0.22 -3.44 13.52
N ARG A 175 -0.76 -2.34 14.02
CA ARG A 175 -1.64 -2.38 15.18
C ARG A 175 -2.93 -3.11 14.84
N SER A 176 -3.49 -3.81 15.79
CA SER A 176 -4.72 -4.59 15.64
C SER A 176 -5.76 -4.28 16.73
N ASP A 177 -5.54 -3.19 17.45
CA ASP A 177 -6.43 -2.70 18.51
C ASP A 177 -7.41 -1.62 18.05
N PHE A 178 -7.46 -1.36 16.75
CA PHE A 178 -8.46 -0.51 16.12
C PHE A 178 -9.82 -1.21 15.99
N LEU A 179 -10.86 -0.44 15.68
CA LEU A 179 -12.20 -0.97 15.44
C LEU A 179 -12.17 -2.07 14.35
N ARG A 180 -12.64 -3.27 14.70
CA ARG A 180 -12.61 -4.49 13.89
C ARG A 180 -11.20 -5.00 13.54
N GLY A 181 -10.15 -4.50 14.20
CA GLY A 181 -8.82 -5.10 14.13
C GLY A 181 -8.79 -6.42 14.90
N ASP A 182 -7.93 -7.35 14.49
CA ASP A 182 -7.75 -8.65 15.14
C ASP A 182 -6.31 -9.16 15.01
N HIS A 183 -5.64 -9.32 16.16
CA HIS A 183 -4.23 -9.70 16.19
C HIS A 183 -3.96 -11.09 15.62
N ALA A 184 -4.81 -12.06 15.94
CA ALA A 184 -4.60 -13.44 15.48
C ALA A 184 -4.78 -13.52 13.96
N THR A 185 -5.76 -12.81 13.42
CA THR A 185 -5.98 -12.69 11.99
C THR A 185 -4.80 -12.01 11.29
N LEU A 186 -4.22 -10.94 11.87
CA LEU A 186 -3.05 -10.27 11.29
C LEU A 186 -1.85 -11.22 11.22
N ILE A 187 -1.55 -11.96 12.29
CA ILE A 187 -0.50 -12.97 12.31
C ILE A 187 -0.73 -14.04 11.22
N SER A 188 -1.97 -14.54 11.08
CA SER A 188 -2.32 -15.50 10.04
C SER A 188 -2.15 -14.91 8.64
N SER A 189 -2.59 -13.66 8.41
CA SER A 189 -2.40 -12.97 7.13
C SER A 189 -0.92 -12.91 6.73
N ILE A 190 -0.05 -12.58 7.66
CA ILE A 190 1.39 -12.52 7.39
C ILE A 190 1.94 -13.93 7.10
N ARG A 191 1.67 -14.90 7.97
CA ARG A 191 2.30 -16.22 7.89
C ARG A 191 1.76 -17.07 6.74
N ASP A 192 0.44 -16.99 6.48
CA ASP A 192 -0.21 -17.89 5.53
C ASP A 192 -0.26 -17.29 4.12
N LYS A 193 -0.14 -15.95 3.98
CA LYS A 193 -0.22 -15.27 2.69
C LYS A 193 1.08 -14.59 2.25
N LEU A 194 1.82 -13.94 3.15
CA LEU A 194 3.04 -13.24 2.77
C LEU A 194 4.26 -14.18 2.76
N TRP A 195 4.48 -15.00 3.80
CA TRP A 195 5.62 -15.91 3.84
C TRP A 195 5.72 -16.88 2.66
N PRO A 196 4.61 -17.45 2.14
CA PRO A 196 4.66 -18.32 0.95
C PRO A 196 5.13 -17.63 -0.33
N LEU A 197 5.11 -16.30 -0.39
CA LEU A 197 5.62 -15.56 -1.55
C LEU A 197 7.14 -15.67 -1.71
N GLY A 198 7.86 -15.95 -0.61
CA GLY A 198 9.31 -16.21 -0.62
C GLY A 198 10.12 -15.18 0.16
N ASP A 199 11.27 -15.60 0.65
CA ASP A 199 12.15 -14.79 1.50
C ASP A 199 12.84 -13.64 0.76
N ASP A 200 12.92 -13.72 -0.56
CA ASP A 200 13.54 -12.74 -1.46
C ASP A 200 12.62 -11.55 -1.79
N VAL A 201 11.36 -11.58 -1.37
CA VAL A 201 10.44 -10.47 -1.61
C VAL A 201 10.83 -9.26 -0.77
N THR A 202 11.10 -8.15 -1.46
CA THR A 202 11.21 -6.82 -0.84
C THR A 202 9.83 -6.24 -0.65
N PHE A 203 9.56 -5.59 0.48
CA PHE A 203 8.28 -4.92 0.68
C PHE A 203 8.42 -3.45 1.06
N ILE A 204 7.45 -2.67 0.61
CA ILE A 204 7.23 -1.28 0.99
C ILE A 204 6.10 -1.28 2.03
N PRO A 205 6.39 -0.92 3.29
CA PRO A 205 5.38 -0.80 4.33
C PRO A 205 4.67 0.56 4.28
N GLY A 206 3.53 0.68 4.95
CA GLY A 206 2.86 1.96 5.13
C GLY A 206 3.67 2.98 5.94
N HIS A 207 4.55 2.50 6.83
CA HIS A 207 5.43 3.35 7.64
C HIS A 207 6.83 2.76 7.77
N GLY A 208 7.82 3.66 7.89
CA GLY A 208 9.21 3.28 8.11
C GLY A 208 9.93 2.77 6.85
N PRO A 209 11.08 2.12 7.00
CA PRO A 209 11.88 1.68 5.87
C PRO A 209 11.38 0.35 5.27
N PRO A 210 11.66 0.09 3.97
CA PRO A 210 11.50 -1.22 3.36
C PRO A 210 12.34 -2.29 4.06
N SER A 211 11.87 -3.55 3.97
CA SER A 211 12.60 -4.74 4.43
C SER A 211 12.32 -5.91 3.47
N THR A 212 12.72 -7.13 3.83
CA THR A 212 12.40 -8.33 3.08
C THR A 212 11.62 -9.32 3.94
N PHE A 213 10.78 -10.15 3.31
CA PHE A 213 10.06 -11.17 4.08
C PHE A 213 11.01 -12.13 4.78
N GLY A 214 12.14 -12.47 4.17
CA GLY A 214 13.14 -13.33 4.80
C GLY A 214 13.80 -12.71 6.03
N GLU A 215 14.04 -11.41 6.06
CA GLU A 215 14.58 -10.73 7.25
C GLU A 215 13.55 -10.76 8.39
N GLU A 216 12.30 -10.41 8.08
CA GLU A 216 11.23 -10.38 9.08
C GLU A 216 10.88 -11.78 9.60
N ARG A 217 10.91 -12.81 8.75
CA ARG A 217 10.76 -14.20 9.20
C ARG A 217 11.82 -14.63 10.18
N ARG A 218 13.06 -14.16 10.02
CA ARG A 218 14.17 -14.52 10.93
C ARG A 218 14.14 -13.75 12.24
N SER A 219 13.81 -12.45 12.19
CA SER A 219 14.14 -11.54 13.28
C SER A 219 12.97 -10.76 13.87
N ASN A 220 11.80 -10.74 13.19
CA ASN A 220 10.65 -9.94 13.65
C ASN A 220 10.13 -10.46 15.00
N PRO A 221 10.06 -9.62 16.06
CA PRO A 221 9.69 -10.04 17.41
C PRO A 221 8.21 -10.38 17.58
N PHE A 222 7.37 -10.16 16.56
CA PHE A 222 5.92 -10.42 16.61
C PHE A 222 5.51 -11.63 15.78
N VAL A 223 6.21 -11.88 14.67
CA VAL A 223 5.76 -12.85 13.66
C VAL A 223 6.89 -13.71 13.11
N GLY A 224 8.11 -13.57 13.64
CA GLY A 224 9.27 -14.38 13.25
C GLY A 224 9.07 -15.87 13.52
N ASP A 225 9.67 -16.72 12.68
CA ASP A 225 9.46 -18.18 12.71
C ASP A 225 9.85 -18.81 14.08
N THR A 226 10.81 -18.23 14.80
CA THR A 226 11.24 -18.72 16.14
C THR A 226 10.16 -18.62 17.21
N LEU A 227 9.13 -17.80 17.00
CA LEU A 227 8.00 -17.66 17.94
C LEU A 227 6.98 -18.79 17.81
N PHE A 228 7.03 -19.55 16.72
CA PHE A 228 6.04 -20.56 16.33
C PHE A 228 6.70 -21.93 16.08
N ALA A 229 7.97 -22.10 16.46
CA ALA A 229 8.75 -23.33 16.33
C ALA A 229 8.43 -24.36 17.44
#